data_0fa55544d8499c6579bbb87ceb178c48
#
_entry.id   0fa55544d8499c6579bbb87ceb178c48
#
_cell.length_a   1.000
_cell.length_b   1.000
_cell.length_c   1.000
_cell.angle_alpha   90.00
_cell.angle_beta   90.00
_cell.angle_gamma   90.00
#
_symmetry.space_group_name_H-M   'P 1'
#
loop_
_entity.id
_entity.type
_entity.pdbx_description
1 polymer ?
#
loop_
_entity_poly.entity_id
_entity_poly.type
_entity_poly.pdbx_seq_one_letter_code
_entity_poly.pdbx_strand_id
1 'polypeptide(L)'
;MIDGDKITISATINAPIETVWKVWTEPEHIKKWNNASEDWHTTAAENDLTAGGRFLSRMEAKDGSFGFDFSGTYDEVKLYEVIAYTLDDNRTVYITFKAKDSVTEIVQTFEAENEFPKEYQEQGWLSILNNFKQYTEKKLL
;
A
#
# COMPACT_ATOMS: atom_id res chain seq x y z
N MET A 1 -16.27 -14.16 -18.84
CA MET A 1 -15.36 -13.09 -18.63
C MET A 1 -14.28 -13.51 -17.62
N ILE A 2 -13.14 -13.11 -17.87
CA ILE A 2 -12.06 -13.47 -16.98
C ILE A 2 -11.82 -12.35 -16.02
N ASP A 3 -11.81 -12.67 -14.76
CA ASP A 3 -11.36 -11.72 -13.77
C ASP A 3 -9.94 -11.36 -14.10
N GLY A 4 -9.57 -10.13 -13.88
CA GLY A 4 -8.19 -9.75 -14.05
C GLY A 4 -7.29 -10.68 -13.24
N ASP A 5 -6.09 -10.88 -13.73
CA ASP A 5 -5.10 -11.65 -12.99
C ASP A 5 -4.85 -10.98 -11.65
N LYS A 6 -4.76 -11.79 -10.63
CA LYS A 6 -4.45 -11.28 -9.29
C LYS A 6 -3.01 -11.60 -8.93
N ILE A 7 -2.38 -10.66 -8.28
CA ILE A 7 -1.01 -10.77 -7.82
C ILE A 7 -1.01 -10.70 -6.30
N THR A 8 -0.28 -11.61 -5.65
CA THR A 8 -0.17 -11.62 -4.20
C THR A 8 1.27 -11.40 -3.79
N ILE A 9 1.49 -10.43 -2.93
CA ILE A 9 2.80 -10.16 -2.34
C ILE A 9 2.67 -10.19 -0.83
N SER A 10 3.77 -10.41 -0.14
CA SER A 10 3.77 -10.47 1.31
C SER A 10 5.09 -10.01 1.89
N ALA A 11 5.04 -9.64 3.17
CA ALA A 11 6.24 -9.30 3.93
C ALA A 11 5.96 -9.52 5.40
N THR A 12 7.01 -9.86 6.14
CA THR A 12 6.95 -9.94 7.59
C THR A 12 7.68 -8.72 8.14
N ILE A 13 6.95 -7.91 8.91
CA ILE A 13 7.46 -6.66 9.47
C ILE A 13 7.87 -6.91 10.91
N ASN A 14 9.09 -6.58 11.26
CA ASN A 14 9.59 -6.77 12.62
C ASN A 14 9.12 -5.61 13.51
N ALA A 15 7.82 -5.55 13.71
CA ALA A 15 7.15 -4.53 14.52
C ALA A 15 5.77 -5.04 14.94
N PRO A 16 5.26 -4.60 16.10
CA PRO A 16 3.94 -5.03 16.55
C PRO A 16 2.83 -4.45 15.68
N ILE A 17 1.66 -5.09 15.69
CA ILE A 17 0.56 -4.73 14.80
C ILE A 17 0.10 -3.27 15.00
N GLU A 18 0.13 -2.77 16.22
CA GLU A 18 -0.28 -1.38 16.48
C GLU A 18 0.61 -0.39 15.74
N THR A 19 1.91 -0.64 15.73
CA THR A 19 2.86 0.21 15.03
C THR A 19 2.71 0.07 13.52
N VAL A 20 2.58 -1.15 13.04
CA VAL A 20 2.41 -1.42 11.61
C VAL A 20 1.16 -0.73 11.08
N TRP A 21 0.06 -0.86 11.80
CA TRP A 21 -1.21 -0.23 11.41
C TRP A 21 -1.09 1.29 11.34
N LYS A 22 -0.47 1.87 12.36
CA LYS A 22 -0.28 3.32 12.42
C LYS A 22 0.54 3.83 11.23
N VAL A 23 1.66 3.19 10.97
CA VAL A 23 2.55 3.62 9.87
C VAL A 23 1.89 3.43 8.51
N TRP A 24 1.06 2.38 8.37
CA TRP A 24 0.35 2.12 7.13
C TRP A 24 -0.75 3.14 6.84
N THR A 25 -1.40 3.65 7.87
CA THR A 25 -2.65 4.42 7.70
C THR A 25 -2.53 5.92 7.92
N GLU A 26 -1.53 6.40 8.65
CA GLU A 26 -1.39 7.84 8.89
C GLU A 26 -0.74 8.54 7.70
N PRO A 27 -1.38 9.61 7.18
CA PRO A 27 -0.86 10.31 6.00
C PRO A 27 0.60 10.77 6.11
N GLU A 28 1.02 11.23 7.28
CA GLU A 28 2.40 11.67 7.46
C GLU A 28 3.40 10.54 7.22
N HIS A 29 3.06 9.33 7.65
CA HIS A 29 3.91 8.17 7.41
C HIS A 29 3.80 7.70 5.96
N ILE A 30 2.57 7.69 5.41
CA ILE A 30 2.37 7.26 4.02
C ILE A 30 3.27 8.05 3.07
N LYS A 31 3.41 9.35 3.28
CA LYS A 31 4.27 10.18 2.45
C LYS A 31 5.74 9.76 2.50
N LYS A 32 6.15 9.04 3.54
CA LYS A 32 7.55 8.65 3.73
C LYS A 32 7.90 7.31 3.10
N TRP A 33 6.96 6.38 2.99
CA TRP A 33 7.26 5.05 2.47
C TRP A 33 6.58 4.70 1.14
N ASN A 34 5.57 5.45 0.72
CA ASN A 34 4.77 5.07 -0.45
C ASN A 34 5.45 5.50 -1.75
N ASN A 35 6.56 4.86 -2.06
CA ASN A 35 7.28 5.07 -3.30
C ASN A 35 8.04 3.78 -3.66
N ALA A 36 8.09 3.48 -4.95
CA ALA A 36 8.75 2.26 -5.43
C ALA A 36 10.26 2.42 -5.57
N SER A 37 10.75 3.64 -5.73
CA SER A 37 12.17 3.90 -5.90
C SER A 37 12.51 5.30 -5.39
N GLU A 38 13.79 5.60 -5.28
CA GLU A 38 14.25 6.90 -4.80
C GLU A 38 13.93 8.05 -5.76
N ASP A 39 13.62 7.73 -7.03
CA ASP A 39 13.26 8.73 -8.03
C ASP A 39 11.84 9.25 -7.87
N TRP A 40 11.05 8.62 -7.04
CA TRP A 40 9.65 8.96 -6.82
C TRP A 40 9.38 9.31 -5.37
N HIS A 41 8.36 10.11 -5.15
CA HIS A 41 7.91 10.44 -3.80
C HIS A 41 6.40 10.69 -3.78
N THR A 42 5.81 10.60 -2.60
CA THR A 42 4.40 10.92 -2.40
C THR A 42 4.36 12.32 -1.79
N THR A 43 3.81 13.27 -2.53
CA THR A 43 3.83 14.69 -2.14
C THR A 43 2.64 15.07 -1.26
N ALA A 44 1.53 14.32 -1.37
CA ALA A 44 0.35 14.56 -0.55
C ALA A 44 -0.34 13.23 -0.27
N ALA A 45 -0.94 13.10 0.89
CA ALA A 45 -1.70 11.91 1.26
C ALA A 45 -2.91 12.34 2.09
N GLU A 46 -4.06 11.77 1.75
CA GLU A 46 -5.30 11.95 2.49
C GLU A 46 -5.91 10.58 2.73
N ASN A 47 -6.50 10.37 3.88
CA ASN A 47 -6.96 9.05 4.24
C ASN A 47 -8.15 9.11 5.19
N ASP A 48 -9.34 8.79 4.68
CA ASP A 48 -10.53 8.61 5.50
C ASP A 48 -10.71 7.10 5.70
N LEU A 49 -10.12 6.58 6.74
CA LEU A 49 -9.99 5.14 6.98
C LEU A 49 -11.28 4.55 7.57
N THR A 50 -12.35 4.60 6.77
CA THR A 50 -13.64 4.00 7.12
C THR A 50 -14.23 3.34 5.89
N ALA A 51 -15.09 2.35 6.07
CA ALA A 51 -15.80 1.76 4.93
C ALA A 51 -16.59 2.86 4.23
N GLY A 52 -16.42 2.99 2.93
CA GLY A 52 -17.01 4.07 2.14
C GLY A 52 -16.18 5.34 2.08
N GLY A 53 -15.15 5.45 2.91
CA GLY A 53 -14.26 6.61 2.90
C GLY A 53 -13.28 6.58 1.73
N ARG A 54 -12.72 7.74 1.42
CA ARG A 54 -11.79 7.88 0.29
C ARG A 54 -10.36 8.07 0.76
N PHE A 55 -9.43 7.62 -0.07
CA PHE A 55 -8.01 7.91 0.14
C PHE A 55 -7.41 8.45 -1.15
N LEU A 56 -6.32 9.19 -1.00
CA LEU A 56 -5.57 9.73 -2.12
C LEU A 56 -4.10 9.85 -1.74
N SER A 57 -3.22 9.36 -2.62
CA SER A 57 -1.79 9.60 -2.54
C SER A 57 -1.36 10.23 -3.85
N ARG A 58 -0.81 11.43 -3.80
CA ARG A 58 -0.25 12.07 -4.99
C ARG A 58 1.18 11.60 -5.14
N MET A 59 1.45 10.84 -6.18
CA MET A 59 2.77 10.27 -6.43
C MET A 59 3.42 11.00 -7.61
N GLU A 60 4.66 11.45 -7.43
CA GLU A 60 5.36 12.26 -8.42
C GLU A 60 6.81 11.83 -8.58
N ALA A 61 7.28 11.89 -9.81
CA ALA A 61 8.73 11.76 -10.05
C ALA A 61 9.41 13.01 -9.49
N LYS A 62 10.53 12.82 -8.81
CA LYS A 62 11.24 13.94 -8.17
C LYS A 62 11.75 14.97 -9.15
N ASP A 63 11.99 14.57 -10.40
CA ASP A 63 12.42 15.51 -11.45
C ASP A 63 11.25 16.28 -12.08
N GLY A 64 10.02 16.03 -11.63
CA GLY A 64 8.84 16.72 -12.13
C GLY A 64 8.33 16.23 -13.48
N SER A 65 8.92 15.17 -14.03
CA SER A 65 8.56 14.70 -15.37
C SER A 65 7.21 14.01 -15.44
N PHE A 66 6.72 13.47 -14.33
CA PHE A 66 5.48 12.69 -14.34
C PHE A 66 4.87 12.64 -12.94
N GLY A 67 3.55 12.49 -12.88
CA GLY A 67 2.86 12.34 -11.62
C GLY A 67 1.46 11.80 -11.84
N PHE A 68 0.89 11.20 -10.80
CA PHE A 68 -0.48 10.70 -10.87
C PHE A 68 -1.07 10.59 -9.46
N ASP A 69 -2.40 10.51 -9.41
CA ASP A 69 -3.11 10.29 -8.16
C ASP A 69 -3.41 8.81 -8.01
N PHE A 70 -2.99 8.24 -6.89
CA PHE A 70 -3.33 6.87 -6.52
C PHE A 70 -4.45 6.98 -5.51
N SER A 71 -5.68 6.68 -5.93
CA SER A 71 -6.87 6.95 -5.13
C SER A 71 -7.92 5.87 -5.27
N GLY A 72 -8.79 5.80 -4.29
CA GLY A 72 -9.87 4.84 -4.28
C GLY A 72 -10.81 5.00 -3.10
N THR A 73 -11.69 4.02 -2.95
CA THR A 73 -12.70 3.99 -1.89
C THR A 73 -12.52 2.72 -1.08
N TYR A 74 -12.52 2.85 0.24
CA TYR A 74 -12.43 1.69 1.11
C TYR A 74 -13.71 0.88 1.09
N ASP A 75 -13.58 -0.42 0.90
CA ASP A 75 -14.70 -1.36 0.94
C ASP A 75 -14.84 -1.99 2.32
N GLU A 76 -13.71 -2.25 2.96
CA GLU A 76 -13.71 -2.90 4.26
C GLU A 76 -12.49 -2.42 5.06
N VAL A 77 -12.74 -2.07 6.31
CA VAL A 77 -11.65 -1.72 7.25
C VAL A 77 -11.95 -2.41 8.57
N LYS A 78 -11.10 -3.36 8.93
CA LYS A 78 -11.18 -4.03 10.23
C LYS A 78 -9.87 -3.76 10.96
N LEU A 79 -9.96 -3.06 12.06
CA LEU A 79 -8.78 -2.64 12.82
C LEU A 79 -7.83 -3.80 13.07
N TYR A 80 -6.58 -3.63 12.68
CA TYR A 80 -5.48 -4.59 12.84
C TYR A 80 -5.64 -5.90 12.07
N GLU A 81 -6.62 -6.00 11.16
CA GLU A 81 -6.89 -7.24 10.44
C GLU A 81 -6.97 -7.10 8.93
N VAL A 82 -7.81 -6.17 8.45
CA VAL A 82 -8.10 -6.09 7.01
C VAL A 82 -8.23 -4.65 6.55
N ILE A 83 -7.65 -4.35 5.39
CA ILE A 83 -7.94 -3.15 4.62
C ILE A 83 -8.21 -3.61 3.18
N ALA A 84 -9.42 -3.35 2.70
CA ALA A 84 -9.78 -3.66 1.31
C ALA A 84 -10.30 -2.41 0.65
N TYR A 85 -9.93 -2.20 -0.62
CA TYR A 85 -10.40 -1.01 -1.33
C TYR A 85 -10.51 -1.28 -2.82
N THR A 86 -11.26 -0.40 -3.49
CA THR A 86 -11.41 -0.41 -4.94
C THR A 86 -10.79 0.90 -5.46
N LEU A 87 -9.83 0.76 -6.35
CA LEU A 87 -9.19 1.90 -7.00
C LEU A 87 -10.16 2.58 -7.95
N ASP A 88 -9.89 3.81 -8.32
CA ASP A 88 -10.79 4.58 -9.20
C ASP A 88 -10.88 3.98 -10.62
N ASP A 89 -9.96 3.09 -10.99
CA ASP A 89 -10.05 2.34 -12.25
C ASP A 89 -10.73 0.98 -12.08
N ASN A 90 -11.38 0.75 -10.95
CA ASN A 90 -12.15 -0.46 -10.61
C ASN A 90 -11.33 -1.69 -10.24
N ARG A 91 -10.01 -1.59 -10.14
CA ARG A 91 -9.20 -2.70 -9.64
C ARG A 91 -9.36 -2.79 -8.12
N THR A 92 -9.45 -4.00 -7.60
CA THR A 92 -9.59 -4.22 -6.16
C THR A 92 -8.28 -4.62 -5.52
N VAL A 93 -8.13 -4.27 -4.26
CA VAL A 93 -6.95 -4.61 -3.45
C VAL A 93 -7.44 -5.12 -2.10
N TYR A 94 -6.87 -6.22 -1.64
CA TYR A 94 -7.22 -6.83 -0.36
C TYR A 94 -5.95 -7.06 0.46
N ILE A 95 -5.89 -6.49 1.65
CA ILE A 95 -4.70 -6.55 2.48
C ILE A 95 -5.08 -7.14 3.82
N THR A 96 -4.35 -8.18 4.26
CA THR A 96 -4.52 -8.74 5.59
C THR A 96 -3.30 -8.46 6.44
N PHE A 97 -3.56 -8.23 7.72
CA PHE A 97 -2.53 -8.00 8.73
C PHE A 97 -2.69 -9.07 9.79
N LYS A 98 -1.63 -9.77 10.09
CA LYS A 98 -1.69 -10.85 11.08
C LYS A 98 -0.56 -10.69 12.09
N ALA A 99 -0.97 -10.45 13.34
CA ALA A 99 0.01 -10.33 14.43
C ALA A 99 0.50 -11.72 14.79
N LYS A 100 1.84 -11.84 14.94
CA LYS A 100 2.49 -13.07 15.38
C LYS A 100 3.54 -12.66 16.41
N ASP A 101 3.16 -12.67 17.69
CA ASP A 101 4.03 -12.20 18.77
C ASP A 101 4.43 -10.73 18.51
N SER A 102 5.72 -10.47 18.35
CA SER A 102 6.22 -9.11 18.15
C SER A 102 6.39 -8.72 16.69
N VAL A 103 5.95 -9.58 15.75
CA VAL A 103 6.04 -9.28 14.32
C VAL A 103 4.66 -9.25 13.71
N THR A 104 4.55 -8.67 12.52
CA THR A 104 3.29 -8.58 11.77
C THR A 104 3.50 -9.09 10.36
N GLU A 105 2.67 -10.02 9.93
CA GLU A 105 2.68 -10.49 8.56
C GLU A 105 1.65 -9.71 7.74
N ILE A 106 2.08 -9.14 6.61
CA ILE A 106 1.19 -8.44 5.69
C ILE A 106 1.10 -9.27 4.42
N VAL A 107 -0.13 -9.54 3.97
CA VAL A 107 -0.38 -10.19 2.69
C VAL A 107 -1.28 -9.26 1.88
N GLN A 108 -0.85 -8.92 0.68
CA GLN A 108 -1.55 -7.97 -0.18
C GLN A 108 -1.84 -8.62 -1.52
N THR A 109 -3.12 -8.67 -1.89
CA THR A 109 -3.57 -9.23 -3.16
C THR A 109 -4.23 -8.12 -3.97
N PHE A 110 -3.78 -7.90 -5.19
CA PHE A 110 -4.32 -6.85 -6.03
C PHE A 110 -4.53 -7.34 -7.45
N GLU A 111 -5.44 -6.69 -8.17
CA GLU A 111 -5.71 -7.01 -9.56
C GLU A 111 -4.70 -6.32 -10.45
N ALA A 112 -4.14 -7.08 -11.41
CA ALA A 112 -3.19 -6.54 -12.37
C ALA A 112 -3.92 -5.69 -13.40
N GLU A 113 -3.27 -4.61 -13.85
CA GLU A 113 -3.76 -3.86 -14.99
C GLU A 113 -3.30 -4.50 -16.28
N ASN A 114 -3.80 -4.01 -17.42
CA ASN A 114 -3.54 -4.63 -18.73
C ASN A 114 -2.37 -4.02 -19.49
N GLU A 115 -1.85 -2.87 -19.06
CA GLU A 115 -0.84 -2.14 -19.83
C GLU A 115 0.58 -2.65 -19.65
N PHE A 116 0.89 -3.22 -18.49
CA PHE A 116 2.25 -3.63 -18.16
C PHE A 116 2.32 -5.11 -17.84
N PRO A 117 3.49 -5.74 -18.07
CA PRO A 117 3.66 -7.14 -17.69
C PRO A 117 3.39 -7.36 -16.21
N LYS A 118 2.84 -8.53 -15.91
CA LYS A 118 2.48 -8.88 -14.54
C LYS A 118 3.68 -8.84 -13.60
N GLU A 119 4.83 -9.33 -14.05
CA GLU A 119 6.06 -9.33 -13.24
C GLU A 119 6.53 -7.92 -12.93
N TYR A 120 6.35 -7.00 -13.85
CA TYR A 120 6.73 -5.60 -13.64
C TYR A 120 5.86 -4.97 -12.56
N GLN A 121 4.56 -5.24 -12.60
CA GLN A 121 3.64 -4.73 -11.59
C GLN A 121 3.93 -5.33 -10.23
N GLU A 122 4.17 -6.63 -10.19
CA GLU A 122 4.51 -7.31 -8.94
C GLU A 122 5.74 -6.70 -8.29
N GLN A 123 6.78 -6.43 -9.07
CA GLN A 123 8.00 -5.83 -8.54
C GLN A 123 7.76 -4.42 -8.01
N GLY A 124 6.96 -3.63 -8.72
CA GLY A 124 6.65 -2.28 -8.28
C GLY A 124 5.92 -2.25 -6.94
N TRP A 125 4.89 -3.06 -6.81
CA TRP A 125 4.12 -3.14 -5.56
C TRP A 125 4.97 -3.73 -4.43
N LEU A 126 5.80 -4.73 -4.74
CA LEU A 126 6.67 -5.33 -3.74
C LEU A 126 7.75 -4.35 -3.27
N SER A 127 8.25 -3.51 -4.18
CA SER A 127 9.23 -2.48 -3.81
C SER A 127 8.63 -1.49 -2.81
N ILE A 128 7.38 -1.11 -2.99
CA ILE A 128 6.69 -0.23 -2.05
C ILE A 128 6.51 -0.94 -0.70
N LEU A 129 6.10 -2.20 -0.72
CA LEU A 129 5.93 -2.97 0.51
C LEU A 129 7.24 -3.14 1.26
N ASN A 130 8.34 -3.40 0.54
CA ASN A 130 9.66 -3.51 1.14
C ASN A 130 10.13 -2.17 1.71
N ASN A 131 9.80 -1.08 1.03
CA ASN A 131 10.11 0.26 1.52
C ASN A 131 9.35 0.56 2.83
N PHE A 132 8.09 0.14 2.89
CA PHE A 132 7.30 0.22 4.11
C PHE A 132 7.97 -0.55 5.24
N LYS A 133 8.40 -1.78 4.95
CA LYS A 133 9.07 -2.62 5.94
C LYS A 133 10.31 -1.93 6.51
N GLN A 134 11.17 -1.43 5.62
CA GLN A 134 12.40 -0.78 6.04
C GLN A 134 12.11 0.48 6.86
N TYR A 135 11.18 1.29 6.40
CA TYR A 135 10.82 2.52 7.11
C TYR A 135 10.27 2.22 8.50
N THR A 136 9.35 1.26 8.59
CA THR A 136 8.71 0.90 9.86
C THR A 136 9.72 0.36 10.85
N GLU A 137 10.60 -0.53 10.40
CA GLU A 137 11.59 -1.15 11.28
C GLU A 137 12.63 -0.15 11.76
N LYS A 138 13.03 0.80 10.91
CA LYS A 138 13.96 1.85 11.31
C LYS A 138 13.34 2.84 12.28
N LYS A 139 12.05 3.13 12.12
CA LYS A 139 11.35 4.10 12.96
C LYS A 139 11.31 3.67 14.41
N LEU A 140 11.42 2.39 14.68
CA LEU A 140 11.35 1.84 16.02
C LEU A 140 12.70 1.78 16.74
N LEU A 141 13.76 2.01 16.04
CA LEU A 141 15.11 1.93 16.62
C LEU A 141 15.52 3.22 17.32
#